data_b78e6ffc740ad57713fd4d401abd5b73
#
_entry.id   b78e6ffc740ad57713fd4d401abd5b73
#
_cell.length_a   1.000
_cell.length_b   1.000
_cell.length_c   1.000
_cell.angle_alpha   90.00
_cell.angle_beta   90.00
_cell.angle_gamma   90.00
#
_symmetry.space_group_name_H-M   'P 1'
#
loop_
_entity.id
_entity.type
_entity.pdbx_description
1 polymer ?
#
loop_
_entity_poly.entity_id
_entity_poly.type
_entity_poly.pdbx_seq_one_letter_code
_entity_poly.pdbx_strand_id
1 'polypeptide(L)'
;MQGICKQFKSRKVVDGVSFEVRSGQVVGLLGPNGAGKTTSFYMVVGLVSPDDGDIKLGDSSIRSLPMFQRARVGLSYLPQEASIFRRLTVRENILVALEAHGISGTAKQERLEELIEEFSVGHIRDSYGYALSGGERRRVEIARALAGDPKFILLDEPFAGIDPIAVADIQEIIRKLRDRGIGILITDHNVRETLGIVDYAYIMKDGKVQVQGSSHEVATSELARRFYLGENFRL
;
A
#
# COMPACT_ATOMS: atom_id res chain seq x y z
N MET A 1 -1.74 -8.26 11.94
CA MET A 1 -0.72 -9.30 11.75
C MET A 1 -0.11 -9.62 13.10
N GLN A 2 -0.02 -10.89 13.50
CA GLN A 2 0.35 -11.29 14.85
C GLN A 2 1.39 -12.41 14.82
N GLY A 3 2.60 -12.16 15.36
CA GLY A 3 3.67 -13.14 15.52
C GLY A 3 4.14 -13.84 14.24
N ILE A 4 4.07 -13.15 13.10
CA ILE A 4 4.36 -13.75 11.79
C ILE A 4 5.84 -14.09 11.66
N CYS A 5 6.09 -15.31 11.19
CA CYS A 5 7.42 -15.80 10.86
C CYS A 5 7.51 -16.24 9.41
N LYS A 6 8.68 -16.04 8.80
CA LYS A 6 9.01 -16.58 7.48
C LYS A 6 10.48 -16.91 7.36
N GLN A 7 10.75 -18.14 6.90
CA GLN A 7 12.09 -18.63 6.62
C GLN A 7 12.21 -19.03 5.15
N PHE A 8 13.30 -18.64 4.51
CA PHE A 8 13.67 -19.13 3.20
C PHE A 8 14.99 -19.91 3.32
N LYS A 9 14.95 -21.19 3.00
CA LYS A 9 16.08 -22.12 3.23
C LYS A 9 16.50 -22.07 4.71
N SER A 10 17.73 -21.67 5.00
CA SER A 10 18.27 -21.54 6.37
C SER A 10 18.11 -20.14 6.97
N ARG A 11 17.64 -19.14 6.17
CA ARG A 11 17.56 -17.75 6.64
C ARG A 11 16.14 -17.41 7.10
N LYS A 12 15.99 -17.04 8.37
CA LYS A 12 14.76 -16.46 8.91
C LYS A 12 14.69 -14.99 8.51
N VAL A 13 13.80 -14.67 7.60
CA VAL A 13 13.68 -13.32 7.00
C VAL A 13 12.69 -12.46 7.77
N VAL A 14 11.67 -13.09 8.39
CA VAL A 14 10.70 -12.46 9.28
C VAL A 14 10.61 -13.31 10.54
N ASP A 15 10.75 -12.71 11.72
CA ASP A 15 10.87 -13.37 13.01
C ASP A 15 9.94 -12.75 14.06
N GLY A 16 8.74 -13.29 14.20
CA GLY A 16 7.76 -12.88 15.21
C GLY A 16 7.20 -11.46 15.00
N VAL A 17 7.12 -10.99 13.75
CA VAL A 17 6.66 -9.64 13.43
C VAL A 17 5.16 -9.50 13.70
N SER A 18 4.81 -8.44 14.44
CA SER A 18 3.43 -8.04 14.69
C SER A 18 3.25 -6.56 14.37
N PHE A 19 2.15 -6.23 13.69
CA PHE A 19 1.69 -4.86 13.49
C PHE A 19 0.19 -4.84 13.21
N GLU A 20 -0.41 -3.68 13.38
CA GLU A 20 -1.83 -3.48 13.05
C GLU A 20 -2.02 -2.20 12.23
N VAL A 21 -3.12 -2.19 11.46
CA VAL A 21 -3.62 -1.04 10.72
C VAL A 21 -5.10 -0.91 11.06
N ARG A 22 -5.53 0.27 11.45
CA ARG A 22 -6.95 0.56 11.76
C ARG A 22 -7.63 1.26 10.58
N SER A 23 -8.95 1.16 10.52
CA SER A 23 -9.74 1.99 9.58
C SER A 23 -9.44 3.46 9.80
N GLY A 24 -9.25 4.21 8.70
CA GLY A 24 -8.91 5.63 8.76
C GLY A 24 -7.53 5.93 9.33
N GLN A 25 -6.58 5.00 9.21
CA GLN A 25 -5.21 5.16 9.68
C GLN A 25 -4.21 4.87 8.56
N VAL A 26 -3.18 5.67 8.46
CA VAL A 26 -2.02 5.41 7.58
C VAL A 26 -0.87 4.87 8.44
N VAL A 27 -0.40 3.68 8.12
CA VAL A 27 0.69 3.00 8.83
C VAL A 27 1.87 2.77 7.90
N GLY A 28 3.06 3.14 8.35
CA GLY A 28 4.32 2.89 7.65
C GLY A 28 5.01 1.61 8.14
N LEU A 29 5.42 0.74 7.22
CA LEU A 29 6.32 -0.38 7.49
C LEU A 29 7.67 -0.06 6.86
N LEU A 30 8.61 0.44 7.64
CA LEU A 30 9.85 1.06 7.20
C LEU A 30 11.07 0.25 7.68
N GLY A 31 12.25 0.59 7.18
CA GLY A 31 13.51 -0.05 7.57
C GLY A 31 14.47 -0.22 6.38
N PRO A 32 15.73 -0.60 6.64
CA PRO A 32 16.73 -0.79 5.60
C PRO A 32 16.40 -1.93 4.64
N ASN A 33 17.14 -2.01 3.54
CA ASN A 33 17.05 -3.11 2.60
C ASN A 33 17.38 -4.44 3.28
N GLY A 34 16.59 -5.48 2.98
CA GLY A 34 16.74 -6.80 3.60
C GLY A 34 16.17 -6.93 5.01
N ALA A 35 15.51 -5.89 5.56
CA ALA A 35 14.89 -5.94 6.90
C ALA A 35 13.66 -6.87 7.00
N GLY A 36 13.13 -7.38 5.89
CA GLY A 36 11.96 -8.25 5.86
C GLY A 36 10.64 -7.53 5.53
N LYS A 37 10.66 -6.23 5.22
CA LYS A 37 9.47 -5.42 4.90
C LYS A 37 8.63 -6.04 3.77
N THR A 38 9.21 -6.17 2.59
CA THR A 38 8.53 -6.70 1.40
C THR A 38 7.97 -8.12 1.65
N THR A 39 8.72 -8.97 2.37
CA THR A 39 8.23 -10.30 2.74
C THR A 39 7.04 -10.21 3.68
N SER A 40 7.08 -9.36 4.70
CA SER A 40 5.97 -9.13 5.62
C SER A 40 4.74 -8.58 4.88
N PHE A 41 4.97 -7.64 3.99
CA PHE A 41 3.95 -7.03 3.14
C PHE A 41 3.30 -8.09 2.22
N TYR A 42 4.09 -8.91 1.53
CA TYR A 42 3.60 -9.98 0.66
C TYR A 42 2.86 -11.08 1.41
N MET A 43 3.18 -11.31 2.69
CA MET A 43 2.38 -12.21 3.52
C MET A 43 0.99 -11.62 3.81
N VAL A 44 0.87 -10.31 4.03
CA VAL A 44 -0.45 -9.65 4.19
C VAL A 44 -1.24 -9.68 2.88
N VAL A 45 -0.60 -9.46 1.74
CA VAL A 45 -1.24 -9.52 0.41
C VAL A 45 -1.70 -10.94 0.05
N GLY A 46 -0.98 -11.96 0.53
CA GLY A 46 -1.23 -13.37 0.20
C GLY A 46 -0.40 -13.91 -0.96
N LEU A 47 0.66 -13.18 -1.33
CA LEU A 47 1.67 -13.63 -2.31
C LEU A 47 2.69 -14.60 -1.70
N VAL A 48 2.93 -14.50 -0.40
CA VAL A 48 3.80 -15.39 0.37
C VAL A 48 3.02 -15.94 1.55
N SER A 49 3.07 -17.27 1.76
CA SER A 49 2.47 -17.89 2.94
C SER A 49 3.40 -17.77 4.14
N PRO A 50 2.93 -17.33 5.31
CA PRO A 50 3.71 -17.34 6.54
C PRO A 50 3.91 -18.78 7.03
N ASP A 51 5.05 -19.03 7.69
CA ASP A 51 5.34 -20.32 8.30
C ASP A 51 4.65 -20.42 9.66
N ASP A 52 4.59 -19.30 10.42
CA ASP A 52 3.92 -19.23 11.72
C ASP A 52 3.23 -17.87 11.91
N GLY A 53 2.40 -17.74 12.98
CA GLY A 53 1.61 -16.57 13.30
C GLY A 53 0.28 -16.50 12.54
N ASP A 54 -0.43 -15.36 12.65
CA ASP A 54 -1.74 -15.16 12.02
C ASP A 54 -1.89 -13.78 11.40
N ILE A 55 -2.71 -13.69 10.35
CA ILE A 55 -3.11 -12.45 9.67
C ILE A 55 -4.63 -12.36 9.75
N LYS A 56 -5.13 -11.30 10.39
CA LYS A 56 -6.56 -11.10 10.60
C LYS A 56 -7.07 -9.85 9.90
N LEU A 57 -8.30 -9.93 9.44
CA LEU A 57 -9.11 -8.79 9.02
C LEU A 57 -10.34 -8.74 9.95
N GLY A 58 -10.36 -7.77 10.86
CA GLY A 58 -11.22 -7.81 12.03
C GLY A 58 -10.90 -9.06 12.87
N ASP A 59 -11.92 -9.83 13.23
CA ASP A 59 -11.78 -11.06 14.01
C ASP A 59 -11.49 -12.31 13.15
N SER A 60 -11.58 -12.19 11.84
CA SER A 60 -11.45 -13.31 10.92
C SER A 60 -10.02 -13.50 10.44
N SER A 61 -9.47 -14.71 10.57
CA SER A 61 -8.18 -15.06 9.98
C SER A 61 -8.29 -15.13 8.45
N ILE A 62 -7.38 -14.43 7.79
CA ILE A 62 -7.22 -14.46 6.32
C ILE A 62 -5.92 -15.15 5.91
N ARG A 63 -5.21 -15.77 6.85
CA ARG A 63 -3.91 -16.40 6.63
C ARG A 63 -3.90 -17.38 5.47
N SER A 64 -4.91 -18.25 5.41
CA SER A 64 -5.04 -19.28 4.37
C SER A 64 -5.68 -18.78 3.07
N LEU A 65 -6.23 -17.57 3.05
CA LEU A 65 -6.90 -17.04 1.87
C LEU A 65 -5.88 -16.62 0.81
N PRO A 66 -6.04 -17.05 -0.46
CA PRO A 66 -5.25 -16.54 -1.56
C PRO A 66 -5.60 -15.07 -1.85
N MET A 67 -4.71 -14.36 -2.54
CA MET A 67 -4.79 -12.92 -2.82
C MET A 67 -6.17 -12.49 -3.35
N PHE A 68 -6.75 -13.22 -4.32
CA PHE A 68 -8.04 -12.86 -4.92
C PHE A 68 -9.22 -12.93 -3.92
N GLN A 69 -9.15 -13.86 -2.93
CA GLN A 69 -10.16 -13.93 -1.87
C GLN A 69 -9.96 -12.79 -0.85
N ARG A 70 -8.70 -12.42 -0.57
CA ARG A 70 -8.41 -11.24 0.27
C ARG A 70 -8.93 -9.95 -0.37
N ALA A 71 -8.82 -9.82 -1.70
CA ALA A 71 -9.42 -8.71 -2.42
C ALA A 71 -10.96 -8.65 -2.24
N ARG A 72 -11.64 -9.79 -2.31
CA ARG A 72 -13.10 -9.88 -2.11
C ARG A 72 -13.56 -9.56 -0.68
N VAL A 73 -12.73 -9.76 0.32
CA VAL A 73 -13.05 -9.38 1.71
C VAL A 73 -12.65 -7.94 2.05
N GLY A 74 -12.11 -7.19 1.07
CA GLY A 74 -11.85 -5.76 1.18
C GLY A 74 -10.38 -5.38 1.40
N LEU A 75 -9.42 -6.21 0.96
CA LEU A 75 -8.00 -5.91 1.01
C LEU A 75 -7.46 -5.65 -0.40
N SER A 76 -7.12 -4.41 -0.73
CA SER A 76 -6.55 -4.05 -2.02
C SER A 76 -5.02 -3.91 -1.96
N TYR A 77 -4.37 -4.08 -3.10
CA TYR A 77 -2.91 -4.02 -3.22
C TYR A 77 -2.47 -3.23 -4.45
N LEU A 78 -1.59 -2.27 -4.24
CA LEU A 78 -0.92 -1.52 -5.28
C LEU A 78 0.59 -1.87 -5.28
N PRO A 79 1.07 -2.60 -6.28
CA PRO A 79 2.47 -3.02 -6.37
C PRO A 79 3.41 -1.85 -6.67
N GLN A 80 4.71 -2.06 -6.36
CA GLN A 80 5.79 -1.14 -6.74
C GLN A 80 5.91 -1.03 -8.26
N GLU A 81 5.89 -2.17 -8.96
CA GLU A 81 5.96 -2.18 -10.41
C GLU A 81 4.66 -1.69 -11.04
N ALA A 82 4.79 -1.04 -12.21
CA ALA A 82 3.64 -0.55 -12.94
C ALA A 82 2.65 -1.67 -13.28
N SER A 83 1.45 -1.57 -12.73
CA SER A 83 0.38 -2.56 -12.89
C SER A 83 -0.63 -2.21 -13.99
N ILE A 84 -0.46 -1.05 -14.65
CA ILE A 84 -1.38 -0.57 -15.67
C ILE A 84 -1.37 -1.47 -16.90
N PHE A 85 -2.53 -1.74 -17.46
CA PHE A 85 -2.66 -2.39 -18.77
C PHE A 85 -2.29 -1.39 -19.86
N ARG A 86 -1.05 -1.49 -20.35
CA ARG A 86 -0.45 -0.50 -21.26
C ARG A 86 -1.20 -0.28 -22.56
N ARG A 87 -1.89 -1.31 -23.09
CA ARG A 87 -2.65 -1.28 -24.36
C ARG A 87 -4.15 -0.99 -24.16
N LEU A 88 -4.57 -0.69 -22.95
CA LEU A 88 -5.91 -0.22 -22.64
C LEU A 88 -5.87 1.28 -22.36
N THR A 89 -6.96 1.98 -22.64
CA THR A 89 -7.16 3.36 -22.22
C THR A 89 -7.34 3.47 -20.71
N VAL A 90 -7.25 4.67 -20.15
CA VAL A 90 -7.55 4.92 -18.73
C VAL A 90 -8.93 4.40 -18.36
N ARG A 91 -9.94 4.75 -19.16
CA ARG A 91 -11.32 4.27 -19.00
C ARG A 91 -11.39 2.74 -18.97
N GLU A 92 -10.79 2.06 -19.94
CA GLU A 92 -10.78 0.60 -20.02
C GLU A 92 -10.03 -0.05 -18.85
N ASN A 93 -8.93 0.56 -18.40
CA ASN A 93 -8.19 0.10 -17.22
C ASN A 93 -9.08 0.06 -15.97
N ILE A 94 -9.89 1.09 -15.74
CA ILE A 94 -10.81 1.14 -14.60
C ILE A 94 -11.97 0.17 -14.80
N LEU A 95 -12.54 0.08 -16.01
CA LEU A 95 -13.64 -0.84 -16.33
C LEU A 95 -13.27 -2.30 -16.05
N VAL A 96 -12.09 -2.75 -16.48
CA VAL A 96 -11.61 -4.13 -16.21
C VAL A 96 -11.56 -4.42 -14.70
N ALA A 97 -11.15 -3.45 -13.88
CA ALA A 97 -11.12 -3.62 -12.44
C ALA A 97 -12.54 -3.71 -11.85
N LEU A 98 -13.47 -2.87 -12.30
CA LEU A 98 -14.88 -2.92 -11.87
C LEU A 98 -15.53 -4.27 -12.24
N GLU A 99 -15.29 -4.76 -13.46
CA GLU A 99 -15.79 -6.07 -13.90
C GLU A 99 -15.21 -7.23 -13.09
N ALA A 100 -13.92 -7.17 -12.75
CA ALA A 100 -13.28 -8.18 -11.90
C ALA A 100 -13.90 -8.26 -10.49
N HIS A 101 -14.46 -7.15 -10.00
CA HIS A 101 -15.24 -7.09 -8.76
C HIS A 101 -16.72 -7.41 -8.93
N GLY A 102 -17.18 -7.78 -10.14
CA GLY A 102 -18.55 -8.15 -10.43
C GLY A 102 -19.51 -6.98 -10.57
N ILE A 103 -19.00 -5.75 -10.68
CA ILE A 103 -19.82 -4.54 -10.86
C ILE A 103 -20.23 -4.46 -12.33
N SER A 104 -21.53 -4.34 -12.60
CA SER A 104 -22.08 -4.36 -13.96
C SER A 104 -23.22 -3.36 -14.13
N GLY A 105 -23.71 -3.19 -15.38
CA GLY A 105 -24.84 -2.32 -15.68
C GLY A 105 -24.59 -0.84 -15.41
N THR A 106 -25.60 -0.12 -14.96
CA THR A 106 -25.54 1.31 -14.62
C THR A 106 -24.58 1.62 -13.50
N ALA A 107 -24.54 0.78 -12.45
CA ALA A 107 -23.62 0.94 -11.32
C ALA A 107 -22.14 0.92 -11.75
N LYS A 108 -21.79 0.13 -12.79
CA LYS A 108 -20.43 0.14 -13.36
C LYS A 108 -20.08 1.49 -13.99
N GLN A 109 -21.03 2.06 -14.73
CA GLN A 109 -20.80 3.34 -15.39
C GLN A 109 -20.75 4.50 -14.38
N GLU A 110 -21.62 4.51 -13.39
CA GLU A 110 -21.62 5.50 -12.30
C GLU A 110 -20.30 5.45 -11.53
N ARG A 111 -19.87 4.25 -11.13
CA ARG A 111 -18.62 4.08 -10.40
C ARG A 111 -17.38 4.44 -11.23
N LEU A 112 -17.42 4.20 -12.54
CA LEU A 112 -16.35 4.62 -13.45
C LEU A 112 -16.21 6.15 -13.45
N GLU A 113 -17.32 6.90 -13.61
CA GLU A 113 -17.27 8.35 -13.66
C GLU A 113 -16.84 8.95 -12.31
N GLU A 114 -17.31 8.38 -11.17
CA GLU A 114 -16.85 8.76 -9.84
C GLU A 114 -15.32 8.61 -9.69
N LEU A 115 -14.76 7.47 -10.11
CA LEU A 115 -13.32 7.23 -10.02
C LEU A 115 -12.52 8.15 -10.95
N ILE A 116 -13.02 8.42 -12.16
CA ILE A 116 -12.39 9.35 -13.11
C ILE A 116 -12.34 10.77 -12.52
N GLU A 117 -13.41 11.21 -11.90
CA GLU A 117 -13.51 12.54 -11.28
C GLU A 117 -12.62 12.61 -10.01
N GLU A 118 -12.76 11.64 -9.11
CA GLU A 118 -12.03 11.58 -7.84
C GLU A 118 -10.50 11.64 -8.03
N PHE A 119 -10.00 10.93 -9.06
CA PHE A 119 -8.56 10.90 -9.37
C PHE A 119 -8.12 11.93 -10.39
N SER A 120 -9.04 12.82 -10.82
CA SER A 120 -8.77 13.91 -11.79
C SER A 120 -8.10 13.40 -13.07
N VAL A 121 -8.55 12.26 -13.59
CA VAL A 121 -8.01 11.61 -14.80
C VAL A 121 -8.94 11.75 -16.02
N GLY A 122 -9.96 12.62 -15.94
CA GLY A 122 -10.93 12.84 -17.00
C GLY A 122 -10.31 13.35 -18.30
N HIS A 123 -9.31 14.22 -18.20
CA HIS A 123 -8.61 14.81 -19.37
C HIS A 123 -7.76 13.78 -20.14
N ILE A 124 -7.45 12.63 -19.55
CA ILE A 124 -6.68 11.54 -20.17
C ILE A 124 -7.50 10.24 -20.31
N ARG A 125 -8.82 10.29 -20.12
CA ARG A 125 -9.69 9.10 -20.06
C ARG A 125 -9.55 8.16 -21.27
N ASP A 126 -9.28 8.71 -22.44
CA ASP A 126 -9.12 7.97 -23.70
C ASP A 126 -7.65 7.74 -24.09
N SER A 127 -6.70 8.20 -23.25
CA SER A 127 -5.28 7.96 -23.43
C SER A 127 -4.91 6.52 -23.05
N TYR A 128 -4.04 5.90 -23.86
CA TYR A 128 -3.53 4.56 -23.56
C TYR A 128 -2.55 4.57 -22.39
N GLY A 129 -2.52 3.49 -21.60
CA GLY A 129 -1.67 3.35 -20.44
C GLY A 129 -0.16 3.55 -20.71
N TYR A 130 0.34 3.26 -21.92
CA TYR A 130 1.72 3.49 -22.30
C TYR A 130 2.07 4.98 -22.51
N ALA A 131 1.07 5.84 -22.73
CA ALA A 131 1.27 7.27 -22.99
C ALA A 131 1.24 8.13 -21.70
N LEU A 132 0.92 7.54 -20.56
CA LEU A 132 0.77 8.26 -19.30
C LEU A 132 2.13 8.61 -18.67
N SER A 133 2.22 9.81 -18.12
CA SER A 133 3.29 10.19 -17.20
C SER A 133 3.31 9.30 -15.94
N GLY A 134 4.39 9.33 -15.17
CA GLY A 134 4.50 8.55 -13.93
C GLY A 134 3.38 8.87 -12.93
N GLY A 135 3.08 10.14 -12.71
CA GLY A 135 2.03 10.59 -11.79
C GLY A 135 0.61 10.23 -12.27
N GLU A 136 0.30 10.45 -13.56
CA GLU A 136 -0.98 10.05 -14.14
C GLU A 136 -1.20 8.55 -14.05
N ARG A 137 -0.18 7.78 -14.41
CA ARG A 137 -0.22 6.32 -14.29
C ARG A 137 -0.52 5.89 -12.85
N ARG A 138 0.15 6.47 -11.86
CA ARG A 138 -0.04 6.12 -10.45
C ARG A 138 -1.45 6.45 -9.98
N ARG A 139 -2.02 7.59 -10.39
CA ARG A 139 -3.42 7.93 -10.09
C ARG A 139 -4.40 6.90 -10.67
N VAL A 140 -4.20 6.47 -11.91
CA VAL A 140 -5.05 5.43 -12.54
C VAL A 140 -4.90 4.08 -11.84
N GLU A 141 -3.69 3.69 -11.42
CA GLU A 141 -3.44 2.46 -10.68
C GLU A 141 -4.13 2.46 -9.31
N ILE A 142 -4.12 3.60 -8.60
CA ILE A 142 -4.85 3.76 -7.34
C ILE A 142 -6.37 3.71 -7.58
N ALA A 143 -6.88 4.40 -8.61
CA ALA A 143 -8.30 4.33 -8.98
C ALA A 143 -8.76 2.88 -9.24
N ARG A 144 -7.94 2.09 -9.94
CA ARG A 144 -8.19 0.65 -10.13
C ARG A 144 -8.20 -0.13 -8.82
N ALA A 145 -7.27 0.17 -7.92
CA ALA A 145 -7.18 -0.50 -6.62
C ALA A 145 -8.42 -0.22 -5.75
N LEU A 146 -9.12 0.89 -6.00
CA LEU A 146 -10.34 1.30 -5.29
C LEU A 146 -11.64 0.85 -5.98
N ALA A 147 -11.55 0.20 -7.12
CA ALA A 147 -12.72 -0.25 -7.88
C ALA A 147 -13.68 -1.12 -7.04
N GLY A 148 -13.14 -1.97 -6.17
CA GLY A 148 -13.89 -2.87 -5.30
C GLY A 148 -14.26 -2.32 -3.94
N ASP A 149 -14.15 -1.01 -3.72
CA ASP A 149 -14.42 -0.33 -2.44
C ASP A 149 -13.74 -1.01 -1.23
N PRO A 150 -12.40 -1.09 -1.21
CA PRO A 150 -11.67 -1.82 -0.18
C PRO A 150 -11.76 -1.13 1.18
N LYS A 151 -11.73 -1.93 2.24
CA LYS A 151 -11.59 -1.47 3.63
C LYS A 151 -10.15 -1.10 3.98
N PHE A 152 -9.21 -1.79 3.34
CA PHE A 152 -7.77 -1.59 3.52
C PHE A 152 -7.05 -1.61 2.18
N ILE A 153 -6.06 -0.77 2.02
CA ILE A 153 -5.18 -0.73 0.85
C ILE A 153 -3.71 -0.84 1.28
N LEU A 154 -2.97 -1.69 0.57
CA LEU A 154 -1.53 -1.84 0.73
C LEU A 154 -0.82 -1.16 -0.43
N LEU A 155 0.04 -0.20 -0.14
CA LEU A 155 0.81 0.58 -1.10
C LEU A 155 2.29 0.21 -1.01
N ASP A 156 2.79 -0.50 -2.00
CA ASP A 156 4.20 -0.91 -2.07
C ASP A 156 4.99 0.15 -2.84
N GLU A 157 5.86 0.87 -2.14
CA GLU A 157 6.67 1.97 -2.65
C GLU A 157 5.89 2.96 -3.54
N PRO A 158 4.83 3.61 -3.01
CA PRO A 158 3.95 4.47 -3.81
C PRO A 158 4.64 5.70 -4.39
N PHE A 159 5.78 6.11 -3.85
CA PHE A 159 6.54 7.29 -4.28
C PHE A 159 7.73 6.96 -5.19
N ALA A 160 7.97 5.67 -5.46
CA ALA A 160 9.10 5.26 -6.27
C ALA A 160 8.97 5.70 -7.74
N GLY A 161 10.00 6.36 -8.27
CA GLY A 161 10.10 6.70 -9.69
C GLY A 161 9.11 7.77 -10.18
N ILE A 162 8.57 8.58 -9.27
CA ILE A 162 7.74 9.75 -9.60
C ILE A 162 8.42 11.05 -9.18
N ASP A 163 8.07 12.14 -9.85
CA ASP A 163 8.63 13.45 -9.57
C ASP A 163 8.08 14.05 -8.24
N PRO A 164 8.78 15.02 -7.61
CA PRO A 164 8.38 15.57 -6.33
C PRO A 164 6.99 16.23 -6.32
N ILE A 165 6.53 16.78 -7.44
CA ILE A 165 5.19 17.39 -7.54
C ILE A 165 4.14 16.29 -7.48
N ALA A 166 4.34 15.22 -8.25
CA ALA A 166 3.44 14.07 -8.24
C ALA A 166 3.45 13.31 -6.90
N VAL A 167 4.55 13.35 -6.14
CA VAL A 167 4.58 12.82 -4.75
C VAL A 167 3.56 13.55 -3.89
N ALA A 168 3.50 14.88 -3.93
CA ALA A 168 2.54 15.67 -3.16
C ALA A 168 1.09 15.33 -3.53
N ASP A 169 0.80 15.14 -4.82
CA ASP A 169 -0.52 14.71 -5.30
C ASP A 169 -0.92 13.33 -4.74
N ILE A 170 0.01 12.36 -4.75
CA ILE A 170 -0.25 11.02 -4.20
C ILE A 170 -0.43 11.07 -2.68
N GLN A 171 0.34 11.89 -1.98
CA GLN A 171 0.16 12.11 -0.54
C GLN A 171 -1.24 12.66 -0.23
N GLU A 172 -1.74 13.60 -1.04
CA GLU A 172 -3.09 14.15 -0.88
C GLU A 172 -4.17 13.09 -1.13
N ILE A 173 -3.99 12.26 -2.14
CA ILE A 173 -4.88 11.10 -2.40
C ILE A 173 -4.89 10.17 -1.18
N ILE A 174 -3.73 9.82 -0.62
CA ILE A 174 -3.63 8.95 0.55
C ILE A 174 -4.37 9.55 1.75
N ARG A 175 -4.24 10.88 2.00
CA ARG A 175 -5.00 11.56 3.06
C ARG A 175 -6.51 11.47 2.84
N LYS A 176 -6.99 11.72 1.62
CA LYS A 176 -8.42 11.59 1.28
C LYS A 176 -8.95 10.18 1.51
N LEU A 177 -8.19 9.16 1.15
CA LEU A 177 -8.56 7.76 1.39
C LEU A 177 -8.64 7.43 2.88
N ARG A 178 -7.66 7.91 3.68
CA ARG A 178 -7.69 7.80 5.13
C ARG A 178 -8.95 8.46 5.72
N ASP A 179 -9.25 9.68 5.29
CA ASP A 179 -10.38 10.46 5.80
C ASP A 179 -11.74 9.84 5.44
N ARG A 180 -11.78 9.00 4.41
CA ARG A 180 -12.93 8.12 4.07
C ARG A 180 -13.01 6.85 4.93
N GLY A 181 -12.10 6.66 5.86
CA GLY A 181 -12.08 5.51 6.75
C GLY A 181 -11.30 4.30 6.20
N ILE A 182 -10.60 4.40 5.06
CA ILE A 182 -9.78 3.32 4.53
C ILE A 182 -8.50 3.22 5.35
N GLY A 183 -8.20 2.01 5.85
CA GLY A 183 -6.91 1.74 6.50
C GLY A 183 -5.81 1.54 5.45
N ILE A 184 -4.65 2.16 5.63
CA ILE A 184 -3.60 2.19 4.62
C ILE A 184 -2.29 1.68 5.23
N LEU A 185 -1.68 0.68 4.58
CA LEU A 185 -0.32 0.23 4.90
C LEU A 185 0.61 0.64 3.78
N ILE A 186 1.69 1.34 4.13
CA ILE A 186 2.69 1.81 3.17
C ILE A 186 4.05 1.22 3.51
N THR A 187 4.78 0.73 2.51
CA THR A 187 6.22 0.55 2.58
C THR A 187 6.89 1.42 1.52
N ASP A 188 7.95 2.13 1.89
CA ASP A 188 8.72 2.95 0.96
C ASP A 188 10.15 3.11 1.48
N HIS A 189 11.07 3.38 0.58
CA HIS A 189 12.44 3.76 0.92
C HIS A 189 12.61 5.28 1.06
N ASN A 190 11.65 6.06 0.58
CA ASN A 190 11.60 7.52 0.77
C ASN A 190 11.00 7.85 2.14
N VAL A 191 11.86 7.75 3.16
CA VAL A 191 11.44 7.81 4.57
C VAL A 191 10.78 9.13 4.94
N ARG A 192 11.33 10.25 4.43
CA ARG A 192 10.83 11.59 4.76
C ARG A 192 9.40 11.77 4.26
N GLU A 193 9.16 11.42 2.99
CA GLU A 193 7.84 11.53 2.38
C GLU A 193 6.82 10.62 3.07
N THR A 194 7.25 9.42 3.46
CA THR A 194 6.40 8.46 4.16
C THR A 194 6.08 8.92 5.58
N LEU A 195 7.08 9.32 6.38
CA LEU A 195 6.85 9.81 7.74
C LEU A 195 6.01 11.10 7.77
N GLY A 196 6.02 11.89 6.69
CA GLY A 196 5.19 13.08 6.54
C GLY A 196 3.68 12.82 6.40
N ILE A 197 3.27 11.56 6.15
CA ILE A 197 1.86 11.21 5.93
C ILE A 197 1.35 10.07 6.80
N VAL A 198 2.22 9.31 7.48
CA VAL A 198 1.77 8.20 8.33
C VAL A 198 1.40 8.70 9.72
N ASP A 199 0.37 8.11 10.28
CA ASP A 199 -0.05 8.33 11.68
C ASP A 199 0.82 7.52 12.64
N TYR A 200 1.25 6.33 12.20
CA TYR A 200 2.04 5.39 12.98
C TYR A 200 3.04 4.65 12.09
N ALA A 201 4.20 4.29 12.61
CA ALA A 201 5.20 3.56 11.86
C ALA A 201 5.83 2.43 12.67
N TYR A 202 6.18 1.37 11.96
CA TYR A 202 6.97 0.24 12.44
C TYR A 202 8.29 0.22 11.68
N ILE A 203 9.41 0.30 12.40
CA ILE A 203 10.75 0.21 11.80
C ILE A 203 11.28 -1.19 11.98
N MET A 204 11.46 -1.88 10.87
CA MET A 204 12.00 -3.24 10.84
C MET A 204 13.53 -3.22 10.64
N LYS A 205 14.20 -4.16 11.29
CA LYS A 205 15.60 -4.51 11.06
C LYS A 205 15.81 -5.99 11.39
N ASP A 206 16.57 -6.69 10.55
CA ASP A 206 16.93 -8.10 10.75
C ASP A 206 15.71 -9.00 11.01
N GLY A 207 14.64 -8.79 10.29
CA GLY A 207 13.41 -9.57 10.37
C GLY A 207 12.50 -9.26 11.56
N LYS A 208 12.79 -8.24 12.37
CA LYS A 208 12.03 -7.88 13.57
C LYS A 208 11.62 -6.42 13.57
N VAL A 209 10.53 -6.08 14.26
CA VAL A 209 10.21 -4.69 14.60
C VAL A 209 11.13 -4.24 15.72
N GLN A 210 11.90 -3.18 15.50
CA GLN A 210 12.85 -2.62 16.47
C GLN A 210 12.33 -1.36 17.14
N VAL A 211 11.60 -0.53 16.38
CA VAL A 211 11.00 0.73 16.85
C VAL A 211 9.59 0.81 16.30
N GLN A 212 8.67 1.31 17.09
CA GLN A 212 7.31 1.60 16.66
C GLN A 212 6.77 2.81 17.45
N GLY A 213 5.87 3.56 16.83
CA GLY A 213 5.25 4.74 17.44
C GLY A 213 4.63 5.66 16.40
N SER A 214 4.14 6.80 16.82
CA SER A 214 3.73 7.89 15.93
C SER A 214 4.89 8.33 15.05
N SER A 215 4.59 9.00 13.93
CA SER A 215 5.63 9.50 13.02
C SER A 215 6.66 10.37 13.76
N HIS A 216 6.21 11.19 14.71
CA HIS A 216 7.09 12.04 15.54
C HIS A 216 7.99 11.23 16.48
N GLU A 217 7.44 10.24 17.22
CA GLU A 217 8.21 9.37 18.10
C GLU A 217 9.28 8.59 17.34
N VAL A 218 8.94 8.06 16.16
CA VAL A 218 9.90 7.36 15.31
C VAL A 218 10.97 8.30 14.78
N ALA A 219 10.61 9.49 14.31
CA ALA A 219 11.56 10.48 13.79
C ALA A 219 12.54 10.99 14.85
N THR A 220 12.14 11.02 16.12
CA THR A 220 12.98 11.45 17.26
C THR A 220 13.70 10.30 17.96
N SER A 221 13.39 9.05 17.64
CA SER A 221 14.00 7.86 18.25
C SER A 221 15.49 7.78 17.92
N GLU A 222 16.34 7.79 18.96
CA GLU A 222 17.78 7.61 18.81
C GLU A 222 18.12 6.27 18.13
N LEU A 223 17.38 5.21 18.49
CA LEU A 223 17.58 3.91 17.89
C LEU A 223 17.26 3.93 16.39
N ALA A 224 16.13 4.51 15.97
CA ALA A 224 15.77 4.62 14.55
C ALA A 224 16.78 5.47 13.77
N ARG A 225 17.23 6.59 14.36
CA ARG A 225 18.26 7.45 13.74
C ARG A 225 19.58 6.69 13.53
N ARG A 226 20.02 5.96 14.52
CA ARG A 226 21.31 5.26 14.49
C ARG A 226 21.41 4.21 13.38
N PHE A 227 20.34 3.47 13.09
CA PHE A 227 20.44 2.36 12.13
C PHE A 227 19.67 2.56 10.81
N TYR A 228 18.83 3.61 10.70
CA TYR A 228 17.98 3.77 9.51
C TYR A 228 17.82 5.21 9.05
N LEU A 229 17.39 6.14 9.93
CA LEU A 229 17.06 7.51 9.54
C LEU A 229 18.29 8.39 9.29
N GLY A 230 19.40 8.11 10.00
CA GLY A 230 20.57 8.99 10.09
C GLY A 230 20.45 10.01 11.21
N GLU A 231 21.59 10.39 11.80
CA GLU A 231 21.65 11.26 12.99
C GLU A 231 21.04 12.67 12.76
N ASN A 232 21.17 13.18 11.54
CA ASN A 232 20.68 14.52 11.16
C ASN A 232 19.25 14.51 10.60
N PHE A 233 18.52 13.40 10.70
CA PHE A 233 17.17 13.33 10.18
C PHE A 233 16.23 14.30 10.90
N ARG A 234 15.47 15.07 10.11
CA ARG A 234 14.38 15.98 10.56
C ARG A 234 13.19 15.79 9.63
N LEU A 235 11.99 15.71 10.23
CA LEU A 235 10.71 15.79 9.53
C LEU A 235 10.46 17.18 9.02
#